data_e9503a925fa1772e5bd8ac3da609ca10
#
_entry.id   e9503a925fa1772e5bd8ac3da609ca10
#
_cell.length_a   1.000
_cell.length_b   1.000
_cell.length_c   1.000
_cell.angle_alpha   90.00
_cell.angle_beta   90.00
_cell.angle_gamma   90.00
#
_symmetry.space_group_name_H-M   'P 1'
#
loop_
_entity.id
_entity.type
_entity.pdbx_description
1 polymer ?
#
loop_
_entity_poly.entity_id
_entity_poly.type
_entity_poly.pdbx_seq_one_letter_code
_entity_poly.pdbx_strand_id
1 'polypeptide(L)'
;RVPSLLEERNESQADSLRSNPELLATHQRIERTEFDTLMSVAARYYRLVFFDSGNDESAERWLRMVDSSYQLVIPTLAAPEPAESAALLLDALRERDERSRDLADSAIVVVTESEPRGPAAAERVADGFRGTVREVLRIPFDPALKSGPLRFDSLRRATQDAWLRVAAAVASGF
;
A
#
# COMPACT_ATOMS: atom_id res chain seq x y z
N ARG A 1 25.07 5.92 -19.85
CA ARG A 1 24.55 4.88 -18.93
C ARG A 1 23.82 3.87 -19.77
N VAL A 2 24.37 2.65 -19.90
CA VAL A 2 23.75 1.57 -20.67
C VAL A 2 22.65 0.98 -19.75
N PRO A 3 21.38 0.85 -20.22
CA PRO A 3 20.34 0.19 -19.44
C PRO A 3 20.75 -1.26 -19.12
N SER A 4 20.38 -1.75 -17.95
CA SER A 4 20.67 -3.13 -17.59
C SER A 4 19.81 -4.08 -18.46
N LEU A 5 20.34 -5.26 -18.81
CA LEU A 5 19.60 -6.29 -19.55
C LEU A 5 18.28 -6.71 -18.91
N LEU A 6 18.07 -6.37 -17.63
CA LEU A 6 16.83 -6.59 -16.89
C LEU A 6 15.81 -5.47 -17.16
N GLU A 7 16.25 -4.22 -17.35
CA GLU A 7 15.38 -3.08 -17.71
C GLU A 7 14.87 -3.23 -19.14
N GLU A 8 15.75 -3.56 -20.09
CA GLU A 8 15.37 -3.82 -21.50
C GLU A 8 14.40 -5.01 -21.62
N ARG A 9 14.57 -6.04 -20.81
CA ARG A 9 13.68 -7.21 -20.81
C ARG A 9 12.31 -6.89 -20.22
N ASN A 10 12.23 -6.06 -19.20
CA ASN A 10 10.97 -5.63 -18.61
C ASN A 10 10.20 -4.69 -19.53
N GLU A 11 10.87 -3.73 -20.19
CA GLU A 11 10.24 -2.85 -21.18
C GLU A 11 9.73 -3.62 -22.40
N SER A 12 10.50 -4.57 -22.92
CA SER A 12 10.09 -5.42 -24.05
C SER A 12 8.91 -6.33 -23.70
N GLN A 13 8.82 -6.84 -22.46
CA GLN A 13 7.67 -7.62 -22.00
C GLN A 13 6.42 -6.73 -21.81
N ALA A 14 6.58 -5.54 -21.27
CA ALA A 14 5.49 -4.59 -21.09
C ALA A 14 4.91 -4.11 -22.43
N ASP A 15 5.74 -3.86 -23.44
CA ASP A 15 5.31 -3.47 -24.78
C ASP A 15 4.65 -4.63 -25.55
N SER A 16 5.12 -5.85 -25.36
CA SER A 16 4.51 -7.05 -25.95
C SER A 16 3.12 -7.33 -25.35
N LEU A 17 2.91 -7.06 -24.07
CA LEU A 17 1.62 -7.19 -23.39
C LEU A 17 0.63 -6.09 -23.82
N ARG A 18 1.08 -4.85 -24.00
CA ARG A 18 0.24 -3.73 -24.48
C ARG A 18 -0.28 -3.90 -25.90
N SER A 19 0.44 -4.65 -26.73
CA SER A 19 0.07 -4.87 -28.13
C SER A 19 -0.89 -6.04 -28.38
N ASN A 20 -1.24 -6.82 -27.35
CA ASN A 20 -2.15 -7.96 -27.51
C ASN A 20 -3.22 -8.02 -26.42
N PRO A 21 -4.46 -7.52 -26.71
CA PRO A 21 -5.58 -7.49 -25.73
C PRO A 21 -5.97 -8.87 -25.20
N GLU A 22 -5.79 -9.93 -25.98
CA GLU A 22 -6.12 -11.30 -25.56
C GLU A 22 -5.12 -11.83 -24.53
N LEU A 23 -3.83 -11.47 -24.65
CA LEU A 23 -2.81 -11.81 -23.67
C LEU A 23 -3.03 -11.07 -22.36
N LEU A 24 -3.42 -9.79 -22.40
CA LEU A 24 -3.78 -9.01 -21.21
C LEU A 24 -4.97 -9.63 -20.50
N ALA A 25 -6.03 -9.98 -21.21
CA ALA A 25 -7.22 -10.62 -20.62
C ALA A 25 -6.91 -12.00 -20.05
N THR A 26 -6.01 -12.75 -20.66
CA THR A 26 -5.57 -14.06 -20.17
C THR A 26 -4.70 -13.91 -18.92
N HIS A 27 -3.79 -12.95 -18.92
CA HIS A 27 -2.91 -12.67 -17.79
C HIS A 27 -3.70 -12.21 -16.56
N GLN A 28 -4.65 -11.28 -16.73
CA GLN A 28 -5.54 -10.84 -15.65
C GLN A 28 -6.39 -11.99 -15.07
N ARG A 29 -6.82 -12.93 -15.91
CA ARG A 29 -7.61 -14.09 -15.48
C ARG A 29 -6.78 -15.10 -14.67
N ILE A 30 -5.54 -15.35 -15.07
CA ILE A 30 -4.58 -16.20 -14.38
C ILE A 30 -4.23 -15.58 -13.02
N GLU A 31 -3.89 -14.30 -12.97
CA GLU A 31 -3.56 -13.59 -11.74
C GLU A 31 -4.70 -13.62 -10.71
N ARG A 32 -5.96 -13.51 -11.13
CA ARG A 32 -7.12 -13.58 -10.24
C ARG A 32 -7.27 -14.97 -9.62
N THR A 33 -7.16 -16.01 -10.42
CA THR A 33 -7.26 -17.41 -9.97
C THR A 33 -6.10 -17.77 -9.05
N GLU A 34 -4.90 -17.27 -9.36
CA GLU A 34 -3.71 -17.45 -8.53
C GLU A 34 -3.86 -16.77 -7.18
N PHE A 35 -4.39 -15.52 -7.14
CA PHE A 35 -4.65 -14.81 -5.89
C PHE A 35 -5.65 -15.57 -5.01
N ASP A 36 -6.78 -16.01 -5.55
CA ASP A 36 -7.80 -16.75 -4.80
C ASP A 36 -7.25 -18.09 -4.26
N THR A 37 -6.43 -18.77 -5.06
CA THR A 37 -5.77 -20.02 -4.64
C THR A 37 -4.77 -19.76 -3.51
N LEU A 38 -3.91 -18.74 -3.67
CA LEU A 38 -2.94 -18.34 -2.66
C LEU A 38 -3.63 -17.99 -1.35
N MET A 39 -4.72 -17.19 -1.41
CA MET A 39 -5.50 -16.81 -0.25
C MET A 39 -6.15 -17.99 0.45
N SER A 40 -6.73 -18.92 -0.30
CA SER A 40 -7.35 -20.11 0.26
C SER A 40 -6.34 -20.99 1.03
N VAL A 41 -5.10 -21.03 0.55
CA VAL A 41 -4.00 -21.73 1.24
C VAL A 41 -3.50 -20.92 2.43
N ALA A 42 -3.22 -19.63 2.24
CA ALA A 42 -2.67 -18.78 3.30
C ALA A 42 -3.59 -18.72 4.54
N ALA A 43 -4.90 -18.58 4.33
CA ALA A 43 -5.89 -18.52 5.41
C ALA A 43 -5.97 -19.78 6.28
N ARG A 44 -5.47 -20.93 5.79
CA ARG A 44 -5.41 -22.17 6.58
C ARG A 44 -4.22 -22.23 7.53
N TYR A 45 -3.13 -21.53 7.20
CA TYR A 45 -1.85 -21.65 7.91
C TYR A 45 -1.46 -20.40 8.66
N TYR A 46 -1.99 -19.23 8.28
CA TYR A 46 -1.60 -17.94 8.85
C TYR A 46 -2.81 -17.22 9.44
N ARG A 47 -2.63 -16.66 10.62
CA ARG A 47 -3.65 -15.83 11.29
C ARG A 47 -3.69 -14.41 10.71
N LEU A 48 -2.61 -13.97 10.08
CA LEU A 48 -2.45 -12.66 9.50
C LEU A 48 -1.72 -12.79 8.17
N VAL A 49 -2.27 -12.19 7.12
CA VAL A 49 -1.70 -12.16 5.78
C VAL A 49 -1.71 -10.72 5.28
N PHE A 50 -0.57 -10.24 4.82
CA PHE A 50 -0.43 -8.93 4.19
C PHE A 50 -0.29 -9.09 2.68
N PHE A 51 -0.98 -8.25 1.93
CA PHE A 51 -0.74 -8.11 0.49
C PHE A 51 -0.26 -6.72 0.18
N ASP A 52 0.72 -6.61 -0.71
CA ASP A 52 1.02 -5.40 -1.43
C ASP A 52 0.18 -5.38 -2.71
N SER A 53 -0.81 -4.49 -2.74
CA SER A 53 -1.73 -4.39 -3.88
C SER A 53 -1.17 -3.60 -5.05
N GLY A 54 -0.02 -2.94 -4.88
CA GLY A 54 0.50 -1.97 -5.84
C GLY A 54 -0.38 -0.72 -5.94
N ASN A 55 -0.18 0.07 -7.00
CA ASN A 55 -0.79 1.38 -7.17
C ASN A 55 -1.82 1.44 -8.32
N ASP A 56 -2.22 0.32 -8.90
CA ASP A 56 -3.21 0.29 -9.98
C ASP A 56 -4.60 -0.05 -9.43
N GLU A 57 -5.31 0.96 -9.00
CA GLU A 57 -6.65 0.87 -8.40
C GLU A 57 -7.72 0.45 -9.41
N SER A 58 -7.46 0.62 -10.72
CA SER A 58 -8.35 0.20 -11.79
C SER A 58 -8.23 -1.30 -12.11
N ALA A 59 -7.16 -1.94 -11.65
CA ALA A 59 -6.94 -3.35 -11.91
C ALA A 59 -7.95 -4.23 -11.16
N GLU A 60 -8.55 -5.16 -11.87
CA GLU A 60 -9.51 -6.12 -11.30
C GLU A 60 -8.91 -6.91 -10.13
N ARG A 61 -7.62 -7.19 -10.18
CA ARG A 61 -6.85 -7.81 -9.11
C ARG A 61 -6.83 -6.95 -7.85
N TRP A 62 -6.63 -5.63 -7.99
CA TRP A 62 -6.62 -4.69 -6.88
C TRP A 62 -7.99 -4.69 -6.16
N LEU A 63 -9.07 -4.59 -6.92
CA LEU A 63 -10.43 -4.68 -6.37
C LEU A 63 -10.66 -6.00 -5.64
N ARG A 64 -10.17 -7.11 -6.19
CA ARG A 64 -10.28 -8.42 -5.55
C ARG A 64 -9.50 -8.50 -4.23
N MET A 65 -8.32 -7.89 -4.15
CA MET A 65 -7.55 -7.79 -2.91
C MET A 65 -8.29 -6.97 -1.86
N VAL A 66 -8.86 -5.81 -2.23
CA VAL A 66 -9.68 -4.98 -1.35
C VAL A 66 -10.89 -5.77 -0.84
N ASP A 67 -11.63 -6.43 -1.72
CA ASP A 67 -12.81 -7.23 -1.34
C ASP A 67 -12.46 -8.40 -0.40
N SER A 68 -11.22 -8.86 -0.42
CA SER A 68 -10.74 -9.95 0.44
C SER A 68 -10.08 -9.45 1.74
N SER A 69 -9.92 -8.13 1.89
CA SER A 69 -9.26 -7.53 3.04
C SER A 69 -10.21 -7.28 4.19
N TYR A 70 -9.72 -7.38 5.41
CA TYR A 70 -10.42 -6.97 6.63
C TYR A 70 -9.97 -5.61 7.12
N GLN A 71 -8.80 -5.16 6.67
CA GLN A 71 -8.23 -3.88 7.03
C GLN A 71 -7.34 -3.34 5.92
N LEU A 72 -7.40 -2.02 5.71
CA LEU A 72 -6.49 -1.30 4.84
C LEU A 72 -5.41 -0.57 5.65
N VAL A 73 -4.19 -0.63 5.13
CA VAL A 73 -3.09 0.24 5.54
C VAL A 73 -2.70 1.05 4.32
N ILE A 74 -2.84 2.36 4.40
CA ILE A 74 -2.59 3.28 3.29
C ILE A 74 -1.31 4.06 3.59
N PRO A 75 -0.18 3.69 2.99
CA PRO A 75 1.05 4.45 3.09
C PRO A 75 0.96 5.69 2.22
N THR A 76 1.38 6.83 2.75
CA THR A 76 1.56 8.08 2.00
C THR A 76 2.80 8.81 2.45
N LEU A 77 3.30 9.71 1.60
CA LEU A 77 4.40 10.60 1.98
C LEU A 77 3.86 11.89 2.60
N ALA A 78 4.69 12.54 3.41
CA ALA A 78 4.41 13.85 3.99
C ALA A 78 4.51 14.99 2.95
N ALA A 79 3.77 14.85 1.84
CA ALA A 79 3.75 15.77 0.71
C ALA A 79 2.32 15.89 0.14
N PRO A 80 1.93 17.02 -0.48
CA PRO A 80 0.56 17.27 -0.95
C PRO A 80 0.06 16.22 -1.94
N GLU A 81 0.78 15.96 -3.02
CA GLU A 81 0.34 15.04 -4.08
C GLU A 81 0.08 13.61 -3.61
N PRO A 82 0.99 12.93 -2.87
CA PRO A 82 0.72 11.61 -2.33
C PRO A 82 -0.44 11.59 -1.32
N ALA A 83 -0.58 12.67 -0.52
CA ALA A 83 -1.67 12.78 0.44
C ALA A 83 -3.03 12.94 -0.27
N GLU A 84 -3.09 13.74 -1.33
CA GLU A 84 -4.29 13.90 -2.16
C GLU A 84 -4.69 12.57 -2.82
N SER A 85 -3.73 11.84 -3.40
CA SER A 85 -3.97 10.52 -3.98
C SER A 85 -4.56 9.55 -2.94
N ALA A 86 -4.01 9.52 -1.72
CA ALA A 86 -4.53 8.69 -0.65
C ALA A 86 -5.95 9.10 -0.21
N ALA A 87 -6.25 10.39 -0.19
CA ALA A 87 -7.60 10.91 0.12
C ALA A 87 -8.61 10.52 -0.96
N LEU A 88 -8.25 10.70 -2.24
CA LEU A 88 -9.09 10.31 -3.38
C LEU A 88 -9.40 8.81 -3.38
N LEU A 89 -8.41 7.97 -3.06
CA LEU A 89 -8.61 6.53 -2.90
C LEU A 89 -9.64 6.22 -1.80
N LEU A 90 -9.52 6.83 -0.63
CA LEU A 90 -10.47 6.64 0.47
C LEU A 90 -11.89 7.06 0.06
N ASP A 91 -12.03 8.18 -0.65
CA ASP A 91 -13.31 8.69 -1.11
C ASP A 91 -13.92 7.75 -2.17
N ALA A 92 -13.13 7.29 -3.13
CA ALA A 92 -13.58 6.32 -4.12
C ALA A 92 -14.07 5.00 -3.49
N LEU A 93 -13.39 4.52 -2.44
CA LEU A 93 -13.83 3.34 -1.68
C LEU A 93 -15.15 3.59 -0.94
N ARG A 94 -15.35 4.78 -0.36
CA ARG A 94 -16.59 5.15 0.33
C ARG A 94 -17.79 5.24 -0.61
N GLU A 95 -17.55 5.65 -1.85
CA GLU A 95 -18.60 5.76 -2.88
C GLU A 95 -18.95 4.42 -3.53
N ARG A 96 -18.05 3.45 -3.46
CA ARG A 96 -18.20 2.17 -4.17
C ARG A 96 -19.32 1.30 -3.63
N ASP A 97 -19.28 0.93 -2.35
CA ASP A 97 -20.25 0.08 -1.66
C ASP A 97 -20.09 0.20 -0.13
N GLU A 98 -21.05 -0.35 0.63
CA GLU A 98 -21.06 -0.28 2.10
C GLU A 98 -19.83 -0.94 2.74
N ARG A 99 -19.43 -2.12 2.26
CA ARG A 99 -18.24 -2.83 2.75
C ARG A 99 -16.96 -2.04 2.50
N SER A 100 -16.82 -1.44 1.32
CA SER A 100 -15.66 -0.61 0.97
C SER A 100 -15.61 0.66 1.80
N ARG A 101 -16.78 1.23 2.14
CA ARG A 101 -16.90 2.37 3.05
C ARG A 101 -16.40 2.01 4.45
N ASP A 102 -16.90 0.91 5.03
CA ASP A 102 -16.47 0.44 6.35
C ASP A 102 -14.96 0.18 6.39
N LEU A 103 -14.43 -0.38 5.29
CA LEU A 103 -13.01 -0.65 5.14
C LEU A 103 -12.18 0.64 5.06
N ALA A 104 -12.66 1.67 4.36
CA ALA A 104 -12.03 2.99 4.29
C ALA A 104 -12.08 3.72 5.63
N ASP A 105 -13.21 3.71 6.32
CA ASP A 105 -13.39 4.37 7.61
C ASP A 105 -12.57 3.69 8.73
N SER A 106 -12.35 2.37 8.62
CA SER A 106 -11.50 1.60 9.53
C SER A 106 -10.02 1.56 9.11
N ALA A 107 -9.63 2.25 8.03
CA ALA A 107 -8.26 2.25 7.53
C ALA A 107 -7.25 2.87 8.49
N ILE A 108 -5.99 2.48 8.35
CA ILE A 108 -4.83 3.11 8.99
C ILE A 108 -4.06 3.86 7.91
N VAL A 109 -3.88 5.16 8.10
CA VAL A 109 -3.01 5.96 7.23
C VAL A 109 -1.64 6.08 7.87
N VAL A 110 -0.59 5.76 7.11
CA VAL A 110 0.81 5.83 7.56
C VAL A 110 1.53 6.93 6.77
N VAL A 111 1.75 8.06 7.43
CA VAL A 111 2.42 9.23 6.84
C VAL A 111 3.92 9.13 7.06
N THR A 112 4.70 8.94 6.00
CA THR A 112 6.17 8.81 6.07
C THR A 112 6.85 10.12 5.67
N GLU A 113 7.78 10.57 6.51
CA GLU A 113 8.62 11.74 6.24
C GLU A 113 9.70 11.37 5.23
N SER A 114 9.67 11.99 4.05
CA SER A 114 10.66 11.75 2.97
C SER A 114 11.95 12.57 3.13
N GLU A 115 11.92 13.63 3.95
CA GLU A 115 13.03 14.57 4.14
C GLU A 115 13.21 14.96 5.61
N PRO A 116 14.43 15.38 6.04
CA PRO A 116 14.72 15.76 7.44
C PRO A 116 13.92 16.98 7.95
N ARG A 117 13.31 17.76 7.06
CA ARG A 117 12.59 19.01 7.37
C ARG A 117 11.12 18.79 7.74
N GLY A 118 10.71 17.56 7.90
CA GLY A 118 9.34 17.13 7.77
C GLY A 118 8.36 17.17 8.92
N PRO A 119 8.67 17.38 10.22
CA PRO A 119 7.66 17.18 11.25
C PRO A 119 6.38 18.02 11.04
N ALA A 120 6.51 19.29 10.63
CA ALA A 120 5.36 20.16 10.39
C ALA A 120 4.58 19.79 9.11
N ALA A 121 5.25 19.29 8.06
CA ALA A 121 4.59 18.81 6.86
C ALA A 121 3.85 17.50 7.14
N ALA A 122 4.50 16.57 7.84
CA ALA A 122 3.89 15.31 8.24
C ALA A 122 2.69 15.51 9.18
N GLU A 123 2.77 16.50 10.10
CA GLU A 123 1.64 16.85 10.97
C GLU A 123 0.45 17.37 10.17
N ARG A 124 0.66 18.32 9.23
CA ARG A 124 -0.42 18.85 8.39
C ARG A 124 -1.09 17.75 7.54
N VAL A 125 -0.30 16.85 6.96
CA VAL A 125 -0.86 15.71 6.21
C VAL A 125 -1.63 14.78 7.14
N ALA A 126 -1.09 14.45 8.31
CA ALA A 126 -1.77 13.62 9.29
C ALA A 126 -3.08 14.26 9.79
N ASP A 127 -3.08 15.58 10.02
CA ASP A 127 -4.28 16.32 10.42
C ASP A 127 -5.40 16.22 9.38
N GLY A 128 -5.06 16.19 8.09
CA GLY A 128 -6.02 16.03 7.00
C GLY A 128 -6.77 14.69 7.01
N PHE A 129 -6.17 13.65 7.60
CA PHE A 129 -6.80 12.32 7.71
C PHE A 129 -7.44 12.06 9.08
N ARG A 130 -7.15 12.85 10.12
CA ARG A 130 -7.72 12.66 11.45
C ARG A 130 -9.23 12.83 11.43
N GLY A 131 -9.93 11.86 12.03
CA GLY A 131 -11.40 11.84 12.05
C GLY A 131 -12.05 11.31 10.77
N THR A 132 -11.28 11.01 9.71
CA THR A 132 -11.79 10.40 8.49
C THR A 132 -11.43 8.92 8.37
N VAL A 133 -10.44 8.46 9.12
CA VAL A 133 -9.99 7.07 9.21
C VAL A 133 -9.83 6.66 10.67
N ARG A 134 -9.70 5.37 10.93
CA ARG A 134 -9.55 4.85 12.29
C ARG A 134 -8.30 5.40 13.00
N GLU A 135 -7.16 5.40 12.31
CA GLU A 135 -5.91 5.83 12.91
C GLU A 135 -4.95 6.42 11.88
N VAL A 136 -4.21 7.45 12.32
CA VAL A 136 -3.17 8.08 11.51
C VAL A 136 -1.86 8.02 12.27
N LEU A 137 -0.86 7.37 11.68
CA LEU A 137 0.46 7.15 12.26
C LEU A 137 1.54 7.80 11.41
N ARG A 138 2.61 8.27 12.05
CA ARG A 138 3.71 8.93 11.37
C ARG A 138 5.00 8.13 11.53
N ILE A 139 5.73 8.01 10.43
CA ILE A 139 7.08 7.44 10.39
C ILE A 139 8.06 8.60 10.18
N PRO A 140 8.96 8.85 11.13
CA PRO A 140 9.93 9.93 11.01
C PRO A 140 10.94 9.64 9.91
N PHE A 141 11.55 10.70 9.39
CA PHE A 141 12.63 10.57 8.41
C PHE A 141 13.77 9.70 8.94
N ASP A 142 14.10 8.68 8.14
CA ASP A 142 15.24 7.80 8.39
C ASP A 142 16.00 7.55 7.08
N PRO A 143 17.31 7.88 7.02
CA PRO A 143 18.12 7.61 5.83
C PRO A 143 18.14 6.15 5.42
N ALA A 144 18.01 5.21 6.38
CA ALA A 144 18.00 3.79 6.11
C ALA A 144 16.79 3.34 5.27
N LEU A 145 15.69 4.12 5.25
CA LEU A 145 14.53 3.87 4.37
C LEU A 145 14.82 4.16 2.88
N LYS A 146 15.91 4.86 2.59
CA LYS A 146 16.29 5.27 1.23
C LYS A 146 17.49 4.50 0.65
N SER A 147 18.17 3.68 1.44
CA SER A 147 19.44 3.10 1.06
C SER A 147 19.49 1.58 1.26
N GLY A 148 19.57 0.86 0.15
CA GLY A 148 19.82 -0.58 0.14
C GLY A 148 18.65 -1.43 0.64
N PRO A 149 18.90 -2.71 0.95
CA PRO A 149 17.89 -3.60 1.49
C PRO A 149 17.39 -3.12 2.85
N LEU A 150 16.08 -2.97 2.99
CA LEU A 150 15.46 -2.54 4.24
C LEU A 150 15.62 -3.60 5.33
N ARG A 151 16.23 -3.22 6.46
CA ARG A 151 16.38 -4.07 7.63
C ARG A 151 15.89 -3.31 8.87
N PHE A 152 15.05 -3.95 9.67
CA PHE A 152 14.47 -3.33 10.87
C PHE A 152 15.54 -2.87 11.87
N ASP A 153 16.57 -3.67 12.07
CA ASP A 153 17.70 -3.40 12.96
C ASP A 153 18.62 -2.26 12.50
N SER A 154 18.55 -1.88 11.22
CA SER A 154 19.28 -0.73 10.67
C SER A 154 18.55 0.61 10.86
N LEU A 155 17.28 0.58 11.20
CA LEU A 155 16.47 1.76 11.44
C LEU A 155 16.85 2.44 12.77
N ARG A 156 16.70 3.76 12.81
CA ARG A 156 16.81 4.51 14.06
C ARG A 156 15.74 4.08 15.06
N ARG A 157 16.05 4.17 16.35
CA ARG A 157 15.12 3.78 17.43
C ARG A 157 13.73 4.40 17.28
N ALA A 158 13.68 5.70 17.00
CA ALA A 158 12.40 6.40 16.81
C ALA A 158 11.59 5.84 15.64
N THR A 159 12.26 5.41 14.56
CA THR A 159 11.62 4.79 13.39
C THR A 159 11.15 3.38 13.70
N GLN A 160 11.95 2.59 14.42
CA GLN A 160 11.54 1.27 14.92
C GLN A 160 10.30 1.37 15.80
N ASP A 161 10.30 2.29 16.78
CA ASP A 161 9.18 2.51 17.68
C ASP A 161 7.92 2.99 16.94
N ALA A 162 8.07 3.78 15.85
CA ALA A 162 6.97 4.19 15.00
C ALA A 162 6.37 3.00 14.23
N TRP A 163 7.19 2.15 13.64
CA TRP A 163 6.72 0.93 12.97
C TRP A 163 6.07 -0.08 13.91
N LEU A 164 6.57 -0.19 15.15
CA LEU A 164 5.92 -1.02 16.16
C LEU A 164 4.53 -0.50 16.54
N ARG A 165 4.34 0.83 16.58
CA ARG A 165 2.99 1.41 16.75
C ARG A 165 2.07 1.08 15.58
N VAL A 166 2.57 1.15 14.33
CA VAL A 166 1.80 0.72 13.16
C VAL A 166 1.38 -0.76 13.28
N ALA A 167 2.32 -1.62 13.65
CA ALA A 167 2.03 -3.04 13.85
C ALA A 167 0.99 -3.26 14.97
N ALA A 168 1.08 -2.52 16.07
CA ALA A 168 0.11 -2.58 17.17
C ALA A 168 -1.28 -2.10 16.71
N ALA A 169 -1.36 -1.00 15.96
CA ALA A 169 -2.62 -0.50 15.41
C ALA A 169 -3.27 -1.50 14.45
N VAL A 170 -2.48 -2.16 13.60
CA VAL A 170 -2.98 -3.24 12.74
C VAL A 170 -3.50 -4.40 13.59
N ALA A 171 -2.73 -4.86 14.58
CA ALA A 171 -3.11 -5.99 15.43
C ALA A 171 -4.37 -5.73 16.27
N SER A 172 -4.66 -4.47 16.62
CA SER A 172 -5.86 -4.10 17.39
C SER A 172 -7.15 -4.06 16.55
N GLY A 173 -7.07 -4.24 15.25
CA GLY A 173 -8.21 -4.28 14.33
C GLY A 173 -8.81 -5.67 14.12
N PHE A 174 -8.29 -6.70 14.81
CA PHE A 174 -8.72 -8.09 14.70
C PHE A 174 -9.29 -8.63 16.01
#